data_6d460761443317170cdea1b1c297bd3e
#
_entry.id   6d460761443317170cdea1b1c297bd3e
#
_cell.length_a   1.000
_cell.length_b   1.000
_cell.length_c   1.000
_cell.angle_alpha   90.00
_cell.angle_beta   90.00
_cell.angle_gamma   90.00
#
_symmetry.space_group_name_H-M   'P 1'
#
loop_
_entity.id
_entity.type
_entity.pdbx_description
1 polymer ?
#
loop_
_entity_poly.entity_id
_entity_poly.type
_entity_poly.pdbx_seq_one_letter_code
_entity_poly.pdbx_strand_id
1 'polypeptide(L)'
;MAVDPVPAVVHGAKHSADVFRQWIHDSTSGGEGISSPTGLRVRATTTPSGQVRVDPGGVVIPNTYSGGAGQSYTGRNASQTLVDVPASDSTGSKSWKIIFRVQDPQFGGPSPADPLVGPYAFIECVSSSATITDPHYVLADVVVPKSTATITNAMITDVREVANPLILPVIRSRPLIAIETETLTVTTEIGEWFPNAGAEQRIDIPKWATRAIIEADWLMVREPGGNAYGQCWVEYGPWDGSGQREYSTQRFQWNTANPSDVARNVWSVSDDRYIPAAIRGTNQVFVMKARLTGSSSNAARPQLDGESGVKMRVTFLQVADRSTT
;
A
#
# COMPACT_ATOMS: atom_id res chain seq x y z
N MET A 1 10.35 -4.20 42.30
CA MET A 1 11.38 -3.38 41.63
C MET A 1 10.74 -2.74 40.41
N ALA A 2 11.06 -1.50 40.10
CA ALA A 2 10.49 -0.77 38.96
C ALA A 2 11.20 -1.08 37.61
N VAL A 3 12.29 -1.84 37.65
CA VAL A 3 13.10 -2.20 36.47
C VAL A 3 13.23 -3.73 36.45
N ASP A 4 13.02 -4.35 35.27
CA ASP A 4 13.27 -5.76 35.09
C ASP A 4 14.75 -6.07 35.31
N PRO A 5 15.05 -7.05 36.19
CA PRO A 5 16.45 -7.31 36.56
C PRO A 5 17.26 -7.95 35.43
N VAL A 6 16.61 -8.55 34.44
CA VAL A 6 17.25 -9.24 33.32
C VAL A 6 16.67 -8.71 32.00
N PRO A 7 17.35 -7.77 31.33
CA PRO A 7 16.94 -7.31 30.00
C PRO A 7 17.11 -8.42 28.95
N ALA A 8 16.49 -8.25 27.76
CA ALA A 8 16.59 -9.23 26.69
C ALA A 8 18.05 -9.48 26.26
N VAL A 9 18.32 -10.72 25.84
CA VAL A 9 19.60 -11.19 25.24
C VAL A 9 20.86 -11.07 26.13
N VAL A 10 20.72 -11.06 27.44
CA VAL A 10 21.88 -11.16 28.37
C VAL A 10 22.35 -12.62 28.44
N HIS A 11 23.65 -12.82 28.19
CA HIS A 11 24.23 -14.17 28.16
C HIS A 11 24.13 -14.89 29.52
N GLY A 12 23.64 -16.12 29.50
CA GLY A 12 23.54 -16.99 30.67
C GLY A 12 22.38 -16.68 31.63
N ALA A 13 21.57 -15.65 31.38
CA ALA A 13 20.41 -15.32 32.18
C ALA A 13 19.12 -16.01 31.66
N LYS A 14 18.16 -16.26 32.56
CA LYS A 14 16.79 -16.66 32.21
C LYS A 14 15.98 -15.41 31.88
N HIS A 15 15.38 -15.38 30.71
CA HIS A 15 14.54 -14.26 30.28
C HIS A 15 13.05 -14.56 30.52
N SER A 16 12.31 -13.56 30.96
CA SER A 16 10.85 -13.66 31.05
C SER A 16 10.19 -13.52 29.68
N ALA A 17 8.99 -14.04 29.51
CA ALA A 17 8.19 -13.82 28.32
C ALA A 17 7.81 -12.33 28.14
N ASP A 18 7.67 -11.58 29.25
CA ASP A 18 7.36 -10.14 29.24
C ASP A 18 8.41 -9.35 28.50
N VAL A 19 9.69 -9.61 28.76
CA VAL A 19 10.82 -8.91 28.12
C VAL A 19 10.83 -9.16 26.60
N PHE A 20 10.52 -10.38 26.17
CA PHE A 20 10.42 -10.67 24.72
C PHE A 20 9.20 -10.01 24.09
N ARG A 21 8.03 -10.02 24.76
CA ARG A 21 6.84 -9.33 24.26
C ARG A 21 7.05 -7.80 24.17
N GLN A 22 7.75 -7.21 25.15
CA GLN A 22 8.13 -5.82 25.10
C GLN A 22 9.09 -5.54 23.95
N TRP A 23 10.11 -6.38 23.74
CA TRP A 23 11.02 -6.22 22.62
C TRP A 23 10.31 -6.26 21.25
N ILE A 24 9.32 -7.15 21.08
CA ILE A 24 8.49 -7.20 19.87
C ILE A 24 7.73 -5.87 19.72
N HIS A 25 7.09 -5.41 20.80
CA HIS A 25 6.35 -4.15 20.82
C HIS A 25 7.22 -2.97 20.41
N ASP A 26 8.39 -2.83 21.02
CA ASP A 26 9.32 -1.73 20.75
C ASP A 26 9.87 -1.79 19.32
N SER A 27 10.18 -3.00 18.81
CA SER A 27 10.71 -3.20 17.45
C SER A 27 9.69 -2.86 16.36
N THR A 28 8.41 -2.91 16.67
CA THR A 28 7.30 -2.52 15.76
C THR A 28 6.68 -1.18 16.10
N SER A 29 7.27 -0.44 17.09
CA SER A 29 6.71 0.81 17.59
C SER A 29 5.25 0.69 18.03
N GLY A 30 4.88 -0.47 18.60
CA GLY A 30 3.50 -0.79 19.00
C GLY A 30 2.55 -1.10 17.84
N GLY A 31 3.04 -1.17 16.62
CA GLY A 31 2.22 -1.49 15.44
C GLY A 31 1.68 -2.90 15.47
N GLU A 32 0.49 -3.09 14.94
CA GLU A 32 -0.15 -4.39 14.74
C GLU A 32 -0.26 -4.71 13.24
N GLY A 33 -0.34 -6.00 12.91
CA GLY A 33 -0.54 -6.43 11.53
C GLY A 33 0.37 -7.56 11.08
N ILE A 34 0.34 -7.80 9.77
CA ILE A 34 1.16 -8.83 9.14
C ILE A 34 2.64 -8.41 9.07
N SER A 35 3.55 -9.39 9.13
CA SER A 35 5.00 -9.14 9.06
C SER A 35 5.51 -8.86 7.65
N SER A 36 4.74 -9.22 6.63
CA SER A 36 5.09 -9.00 5.22
C SER A 36 3.84 -8.79 4.36
N PRO A 37 3.90 -8.01 3.29
CA PRO A 37 2.74 -7.64 2.48
C PRO A 37 1.91 -8.82 1.93
N THR A 38 2.54 -9.95 1.66
CA THR A 38 1.89 -11.15 1.10
C THR A 38 1.44 -12.17 2.15
N GLY A 39 1.90 -12.03 3.41
CA GLY A 39 1.64 -13.00 4.48
C GLY A 39 0.18 -13.06 4.91
N LEU A 40 -0.27 -14.24 5.35
CA LEU A 40 -1.59 -14.48 5.94
C LEU A 40 -2.79 -14.06 5.08
N ARG A 41 -2.64 -14.06 3.76
CA ARG A 41 -3.72 -13.70 2.85
C ARG A 41 -4.83 -14.72 2.89
N VAL A 42 -6.07 -14.24 3.03
CA VAL A 42 -7.28 -15.08 3.03
C VAL A 42 -7.86 -15.11 1.62
N ARG A 43 -8.12 -16.31 1.12
CA ARG A 43 -8.71 -16.54 -0.20
C ARG A 43 -9.70 -17.71 -0.18
N ALA A 44 -10.61 -17.72 -1.14
CA ALA A 44 -11.42 -18.91 -1.41
C ALA A 44 -10.52 -20.08 -1.82
N THR A 45 -10.95 -21.30 -1.54
CA THR A 45 -10.29 -22.52 -2.01
C THR A 45 -10.33 -22.60 -3.53
N THR A 46 -9.35 -23.27 -4.15
CA THR A 46 -9.27 -23.40 -5.62
C THR A 46 -10.51 -24.06 -6.21
N THR A 47 -11.00 -25.11 -5.54
CA THR A 47 -12.35 -25.63 -5.77
C THR A 47 -13.26 -25.02 -4.72
N PRO A 48 -14.23 -24.18 -5.07
CA PRO A 48 -15.09 -23.48 -4.12
C PRO A 48 -15.76 -24.45 -3.15
N SER A 49 -15.67 -24.12 -1.86
CA SER A 49 -16.19 -24.93 -0.74
C SER A 49 -16.70 -24.01 0.38
N GLY A 50 -17.14 -24.58 1.51
CA GLY A 50 -17.45 -23.84 2.73
C GLY A 50 -16.22 -23.38 3.52
N GLN A 51 -15.03 -23.42 2.93
CA GLN A 51 -13.77 -23.06 3.57
C GLN A 51 -13.08 -21.90 2.85
N VAL A 52 -12.27 -21.17 3.61
CA VAL A 52 -11.25 -20.28 3.09
C VAL A 52 -9.87 -20.85 3.39
N ARG A 53 -8.89 -20.48 2.58
CA ARG A 53 -7.47 -20.76 2.83
C ARG A 53 -6.78 -19.52 3.33
N VAL A 54 -5.91 -19.69 4.31
CA VAL A 54 -5.02 -18.63 4.81
C VAL A 54 -3.60 -19.01 4.46
N ASP A 55 -2.93 -18.13 3.72
CA ASP A 55 -1.57 -18.36 3.25
C ASP A 55 -0.56 -18.36 4.43
N PRO A 56 0.65 -18.90 4.26
CA PRO A 56 1.71 -18.78 5.25
C PRO A 56 2.07 -17.32 5.52
N GLY A 57 2.51 -17.03 6.75
CA GLY A 57 2.94 -15.66 7.10
C GLY A 57 3.07 -15.46 8.60
N GLY A 58 3.52 -14.28 8.98
CA GLY A 58 3.63 -13.84 10.37
C GLY A 58 2.71 -12.67 10.66
N VAL A 59 2.40 -12.50 11.95
CA VAL A 59 1.58 -11.40 12.47
C VAL A 59 2.16 -10.87 13.77
N VAL A 60 1.99 -9.60 14.03
CA VAL A 60 2.25 -8.93 15.31
C VAL A 60 0.90 -8.50 15.88
N ILE A 61 0.64 -8.84 17.14
CA ILE A 61 -0.62 -8.59 17.83
C ILE A 61 -0.31 -7.90 19.16
N PRO A 62 -0.76 -6.68 19.41
CA PRO A 62 -0.61 -6.02 20.71
C PRO A 62 -1.29 -6.85 21.82
N ASN A 63 -0.69 -6.84 22.99
CA ASN A 63 -1.27 -7.50 24.15
C ASN A 63 -2.40 -6.62 24.72
N THR A 64 -3.64 -7.00 24.46
CA THR A 64 -4.84 -6.28 24.89
C THR A 64 -5.38 -6.77 26.26
N TYR A 65 -4.75 -7.76 26.87
CA TYR A 65 -5.11 -8.16 28.22
C TYR A 65 -4.79 -7.08 29.27
N SER A 66 -5.53 -7.09 30.36
CA SER A 66 -5.24 -6.23 31.49
C SER A 66 -3.83 -6.54 32.04
N GLY A 67 -2.99 -5.49 32.17
CA GLY A 67 -1.59 -5.64 32.58
C GLY A 67 -0.62 -5.95 31.43
N GLY A 68 -1.08 -6.09 30.19
CA GLY A 68 -0.26 -6.37 29.01
C GLY A 68 0.17 -5.14 28.21
N ALA A 69 -0.09 -3.93 28.70
CA ALA A 69 0.25 -2.69 28.01
C ALA A 69 1.76 -2.60 27.70
N GLY A 70 2.10 -2.16 26.49
CA GLY A 70 3.50 -2.06 26.02
C GLY A 70 4.12 -3.40 25.63
N GLN A 71 3.31 -4.43 25.42
CA GLN A 71 3.74 -5.77 24.97
C GLN A 71 3.03 -6.16 23.68
N SER A 72 3.68 -6.99 22.87
CA SER A 72 3.08 -7.58 21.67
C SER A 72 3.48 -9.05 21.52
N TYR A 73 2.56 -9.83 20.98
CA TYR A 73 2.82 -11.21 20.55
C TYR A 73 3.25 -11.23 19.10
N THR A 74 4.02 -12.26 18.73
CA THR A 74 4.23 -12.61 17.32
C THR A 74 3.66 -14.02 17.09
N GLY A 75 2.90 -14.16 16.00
CA GLY A 75 2.34 -15.41 15.56
C GLY A 75 2.83 -15.80 14.18
N ARG A 76 2.89 -17.09 13.86
CA ARG A 76 3.29 -17.60 12.56
C ARG A 76 2.35 -18.69 12.08
N ASN A 77 1.85 -18.53 10.85
CA ASN A 77 1.28 -19.62 10.07
C ASN A 77 2.38 -20.20 9.17
N ALA A 78 2.87 -21.40 9.48
CA ALA A 78 4.03 -21.96 8.78
C ALA A 78 3.67 -22.53 7.40
N SER A 79 2.42 -22.94 7.21
CA SER A 79 1.89 -23.50 5.96
C SER A 79 0.48 -23.01 5.72
N GLN A 80 -0.07 -23.28 4.52
CA GLN A 80 -1.46 -22.95 4.23
C GLN A 80 -2.40 -23.63 5.24
N THR A 81 -3.32 -22.87 5.82
CA THR A 81 -4.36 -23.34 6.74
C THR A 81 -5.72 -23.18 6.09
N LEU A 82 -6.59 -24.19 6.26
CA LEU A 82 -7.99 -24.12 5.87
C LEU A 82 -8.85 -23.76 7.09
N VAL A 83 -9.79 -22.85 6.89
CA VAL A 83 -10.70 -22.38 7.94
C VAL A 83 -12.15 -22.52 7.45
N ASP A 84 -12.96 -23.22 8.23
CA ASP A 84 -14.38 -23.39 7.93
C ASP A 84 -15.11 -22.06 8.12
N VAL A 85 -15.95 -21.70 7.15
CA VAL A 85 -16.85 -20.56 7.22
C VAL A 85 -18.28 -21.08 7.25
N PRO A 86 -19.04 -20.85 8.33
CA PRO A 86 -20.40 -21.35 8.41
C PRO A 86 -21.29 -20.80 7.29
N ALA A 87 -22.10 -21.68 6.72
CA ALA A 87 -23.08 -21.30 5.71
C ALA A 87 -24.12 -20.31 6.26
N SER A 88 -24.69 -19.49 5.38
CA SER A 88 -25.84 -18.68 5.70
C SER A 88 -27.13 -19.46 5.55
N ASP A 89 -28.14 -19.07 6.30
CA ASP A 89 -29.50 -19.58 6.17
C ASP A 89 -30.32 -18.80 5.13
N SER A 90 -31.62 -19.12 5.02
CA SER A 90 -32.55 -18.47 4.09
C SER A 90 -33.04 -17.11 4.60
N THR A 91 -32.73 -16.73 5.84
CA THR A 91 -33.26 -15.52 6.48
C THR A 91 -32.45 -14.25 6.10
N GLY A 92 -31.14 -14.40 5.84
CA GLY A 92 -30.32 -13.26 5.48
C GLY A 92 -28.85 -13.59 5.23
N SER A 93 -28.08 -12.61 4.86
CA SER A 93 -26.61 -12.69 4.79
C SER A 93 -26.01 -12.81 6.19
N LYS A 94 -24.88 -13.49 6.29
CA LYS A 94 -24.08 -13.59 7.53
C LYS A 94 -22.71 -12.97 7.32
N SER A 95 -22.24 -12.30 8.35
CA SER A 95 -20.92 -11.66 8.34
C SER A 95 -19.99 -12.32 9.34
N TRP A 96 -18.80 -12.65 8.87
CA TRP A 96 -17.78 -13.36 9.60
C TRP A 96 -16.46 -12.59 9.54
N LYS A 97 -15.57 -12.88 10.50
CA LYS A 97 -14.18 -12.42 10.49
C LYS A 97 -13.26 -13.62 10.53
N ILE A 98 -12.22 -13.59 9.70
CA ILE A 98 -11.10 -14.53 9.84
C ILE A 98 -10.05 -13.82 10.67
N ILE A 99 -9.72 -14.39 11.81
CA ILE A 99 -8.82 -13.78 12.78
C ILE A 99 -7.63 -14.69 13.09
N PHE A 100 -6.52 -14.06 13.47
CA PHE A 100 -5.42 -14.72 14.18
C PHE A 100 -5.52 -14.29 15.63
N ARG A 101 -5.69 -15.26 16.56
CA ARG A 101 -5.89 -15.03 17.99
C ARG A 101 -4.79 -15.69 18.81
N VAL A 102 -4.43 -15.07 19.94
CA VAL A 102 -3.48 -15.59 20.92
C VAL A 102 -4.19 -15.73 22.25
N GLN A 103 -3.99 -16.88 22.91
CA GLN A 103 -4.46 -17.15 24.26
C GLN A 103 -3.27 -17.29 25.20
N ASP A 104 -3.14 -16.42 26.20
CA ASP A 104 -2.05 -16.44 27.14
C ASP A 104 -2.58 -16.65 28.59
N PRO A 105 -2.32 -17.82 29.21
CA PRO A 105 -2.74 -18.08 30.57
C PRO A 105 -2.15 -17.13 31.60
N GLN A 106 -1.01 -16.50 31.34
CA GLN A 106 -0.41 -15.47 32.22
C GLN A 106 -1.38 -14.32 32.48
N PHE A 107 -2.24 -13.99 31.50
CA PHE A 107 -3.22 -12.91 31.57
C PHE A 107 -4.68 -13.39 31.66
N GLY A 108 -4.87 -14.64 32.03
CA GLY A 108 -6.22 -15.24 32.22
C GLY A 108 -6.81 -15.88 30.96
N GLY A 109 -6.04 -15.99 29.88
CA GLY A 109 -6.44 -16.84 28.76
C GLY A 109 -6.49 -18.33 29.13
N PRO A 110 -7.21 -19.17 28.36
CA PRO A 110 -7.26 -20.59 28.60
C PRO A 110 -5.88 -21.26 28.51
N SER A 111 -5.63 -22.23 29.38
CA SER A 111 -4.43 -23.05 29.27
C SER A 111 -4.65 -24.17 28.27
N PRO A 112 -3.69 -24.48 27.38
CA PRO A 112 -3.77 -25.66 26.54
C PRO A 112 -3.62 -26.96 27.34
N ALA A 113 -4.02 -28.07 26.75
CA ALA A 113 -3.92 -29.40 27.38
C ALA A 113 -2.46 -29.76 27.71
N ASP A 114 -1.51 -29.37 26.83
CA ASP A 114 -0.07 -29.45 27.09
C ASP A 114 0.55 -28.06 27.07
N PRO A 115 0.90 -27.48 28.24
CA PRO A 115 1.50 -26.15 28.32
C PRO A 115 2.89 -26.02 27.69
N LEU A 116 3.58 -27.13 27.40
CA LEU A 116 4.91 -27.09 26.75
C LEU A 116 4.78 -27.05 25.23
N VAL A 117 3.67 -27.44 24.66
CA VAL A 117 3.45 -27.58 23.22
C VAL A 117 2.37 -26.61 22.71
N GLY A 118 1.36 -26.31 23.49
CA GLY A 118 0.22 -25.49 23.07
C GLY A 118 -0.95 -26.33 22.52
N PRO A 119 -1.79 -25.77 21.61
CA PRO A 119 -1.63 -24.47 20.92
C PRO A 119 -2.01 -23.27 21.79
N TYR A 120 -1.30 -22.15 21.58
CA TYR A 120 -1.60 -20.83 22.14
C TYR A 120 -2.08 -19.84 21.08
N ALA A 121 -1.98 -20.20 19.81
CA ALA A 121 -2.35 -19.36 18.68
C ALA A 121 -3.29 -20.11 17.73
N PHE A 122 -4.29 -19.40 17.20
CA PHE A 122 -5.37 -19.97 16.40
C PHE A 122 -5.67 -19.07 15.21
N ILE A 123 -5.97 -19.68 14.06
CA ILE A 123 -6.62 -19.01 12.95
C ILE A 123 -8.03 -19.58 12.85
N GLU A 124 -9.02 -18.72 12.99
CA GLU A 124 -10.41 -19.15 13.09
C GLU A 124 -11.39 -18.18 12.46
N CYS A 125 -12.59 -18.65 12.21
CA CYS A 125 -13.73 -17.88 11.75
C CYS A 125 -14.65 -17.58 12.93
N VAL A 126 -14.92 -16.30 13.16
CA VAL A 126 -15.81 -15.83 14.23
C VAL A 126 -16.91 -14.96 13.65
N SER A 127 -18.06 -14.89 14.35
CA SER A 127 -19.10 -13.94 13.95
C SER A 127 -18.57 -12.50 14.00
N SER A 128 -18.94 -11.66 13.04
CA SER A 128 -18.55 -10.24 13.06
C SER A 128 -19.09 -9.47 14.27
N SER A 129 -20.16 -10.00 14.92
CA SER A 129 -20.73 -9.46 16.15
C SER A 129 -20.15 -10.07 17.44
N ALA A 130 -19.24 -11.04 17.33
CA ALA A 130 -18.64 -11.66 18.52
C ALA A 130 -17.71 -10.69 19.24
N THR A 131 -17.83 -10.65 20.58
CA THR A 131 -16.87 -9.97 21.43
C THR A 131 -15.71 -10.92 21.72
N ILE A 132 -14.51 -10.57 21.30
CA ILE A 132 -13.30 -11.37 21.52
C ILE A 132 -12.44 -10.60 22.53
N THR A 133 -12.20 -11.23 23.67
CA THR A 133 -11.41 -10.63 24.76
C THR A 133 -9.91 -10.93 24.65
N ASP A 134 -9.56 -12.01 23.97
CA ASP A 134 -8.16 -12.39 23.73
C ASP A 134 -7.51 -11.47 22.67
N PRO A 135 -6.22 -11.21 22.76
CA PRO A 135 -5.48 -10.50 21.71
C PRO A 135 -5.65 -11.18 20.35
N HIS A 136 -6.09 -10.43 19.36
CA HIS A 136 -6.33 -10.94 18.01
C HIS A 136 -6.11 -9.89 16.94
N TYR A 137 -5.89 -10.36 15.72
CA TYR A 137 -5.80 -9.52 14.54
C TYR A 137 -6.74 -10.02 13.45
N VAL A 138 -7.52 -9.12 12.85
CA VAL A 138 -8.46 -9.45 11.78
C VAL A 138 -7.72 -9.50 10.45
N LEU A 139 -7.79 -10.66 9.79
CA LEU A 139 -7.15 -10.88 8.47
C LEU A 139 -8.09 -10.54 7.33
N ALA A 140 -9.37 -10.88 7.46
CA ALA A 140 -10.38 -10.61 6.44
C ALA A 140 -11.79 -10.58 7.04
N ASP A 141 -12.64 -9.76 6.44
CA ASP A 141 -14.10 -9.84 6.60
C ASP A 141 -14.68 -10.72 5.50
N VAL A 142 -15.66 -11.56 5.85
CA VAL A 142 -16.35 -12.46 4.92
C VAL A 142 -17.84 -12.25 5.02
N VAL A 143 -18.47 -11.81 3.92
CA VAL A 143 -19.93 -11.65 3.86
C VAL A 143 -20.52 -12.75 3.01
N VAL A 144 -21.24 -13.68 3.64
CA VAL A 144 -21.89 -14.84 3.01
C VAL A 144 -23.36 -14.47 2.69
N PRO A 145 -23.73 -14.34 1.39
CA PRO A 145 -25.12 -14.08 1.00
C PRO A 145 -26.07 -15.14 1.52
N LYS A 146 -27.35 -14.78 1.63
CA LYS A 146 -28.39 -15.75 2.07
C LYS A 146 -28.38 -17.01 1.23
N SER A 147 -28.69 -18.13 1.87
CA SER A 147 -28.78 -19.47 1.23
C SER A 147 -27.49 -19.87 0.51
N THR A 148 -26.33 -19.48 1.02
CA THR A 148 -25.02 -19.73 0.42
C THR A 148 -24.15 -20.55 1.38
N ALA A 149 -23.56 -21.63 0.84
CA ALA A 149 -22.63 -22.51 1.57
C ALA A 149 -21.22 -22.52 0.95
N THR A 150 -21.06 -21.92 -0.23
CA THR A 150 -19.82 -21.91 -0.99
C THR A 150 -19.20 -20.52 -1.00
N ILE A 151 -17.96 -20.42 -0.57
CA ILE A 151 -17.24 -19.14 -0.45
C ILE A 151 -16.48 -18.84 -1.77
N THR A 152 -16.58 -17.60 -2.23
CA THR A 152 -15.84 -17.06 -3.38
C THR A 152 -15.00 -15.87 -2.95
N ASN A 153 -13.98 -15.51 -3.75
CA ASN A 153 -13.13 -14.35 -3.44
C ASN A 153 -13.92 -13.03 -3.38
N ALA A 154 -15.03 -12.91 -4.10
CA ALA A 154 -15.89 -11.72 -4.06
C ALA A 154 -16.59 -11.49 -2.71
N MET A 155 -16.66 -12.52 -1.86
CA MET A 155 -17.23 -12.46 -0.51
C MET A 155 -16.20 -12.06 0.54
N ILE A 156 -14.91 -12.01 0.19
CA ILE A 156 -13.79 -11.82 1.10
C ILE A 156 -13.22 -10.41 0.90
N THR A 157 -13.24 -9.62 1.95
CA THR A 157 -12.59 -8.30 1.99
C THR A 157 -11.30 -8.42 2.79
N ASP A 158 -10.17 -8.16 2.15
CA ASP A 158 -8.85 -8.16 2.78
C ASP A 158 -8.66 -6.87 3.60
N VAL A 159 -8.53 -7.01 4.92
CA VAL A 159 -8.36 -5.88 5.86
C VAL A 159 -6.96 -5.86 6.50
N ARG A 160 -6.04 -6.68 6.01
CA ARG A 160 -4.67 -6.76 6.55
C ARG A 160 -3.91 -5.46 6.34
N GLU A 161 -3.12 -5.09 7.34
CA GLU A 161 -2.12 -4.02 7.26
C GLU A 161 -0.76 -4.55 7.71
N VAL A 162 0.34 -3.92 7.29
CA VAL A 162 1.70 -4.29 7.71
C VAL A 162 2.00 -3.68 9.07
N ALA A 163 2.48 -4.48 10.03
CA ALA A 163 2.72 -4.04 11.41
C ALA A 163 3.75 -2.89 11.54
N ASN A 164 4.77 -2.89 10.68
CA ASN A 164 5.79 -1.82 10.65
C ASN A 164 6.14 -1.54 9.18
N PRO A 165 5.33 -0.74 8.46
CA PRO A 165 5.50 -0.51 7.04
C PRO A 165 6.76 0.32 6.75
N LEU A 166 7.56 -0.12 5.78
CA LEU A 166 8.70 0.65 5.27
C LEU A 166 8.19 1.79 4.37
N ILE A 167 8.82 2.96 4.50
CA ILE A 167 8.53 4.15 3.71
C ILE A 167 9.84 4.71 3.18
N LEU A 168 9.92 4.97 1.88
CA LEU A 168 11.10 5.56 1.23
C LEU A 168 10.68 6.69 0.28
N PRO A 169 10.87 7.97 0.65
CA PRO A 169 10.71 9.09 -0.26
C PRO A 169 11.93 9.26 -1.15
N VAL A 170 11.70 9.42 -2.45
CA VAL A 170 12.72 9.74 -3.46
C VAL A 170 12.32 11.03 -4.15
N ILE A 171 13.17 12.05 -4.10
CA ILE A 171 12.91 13.36 -4.72
C ILE A 171 13.87 13.54 -5.88
N ARG A 172 13.34 14.02 -7.01
CA ARG A 172 14.08 14.44 -8.19
C ARG A 172 13.65 15.84 -8.57
N SER A 173 14.59 16.76 -8.68
CA SER A 173 14.32 18.16 -9.01
C SER A 173 15.25 18.61 -10.13
N ARG A 174 14.70 19.39 -11.04
CA ARG A 174 15.45 20.08 -12.08
C ARG A 174 14.96 21.52 -12.17
N PRO A 175 15.70 22.49 -11.60
CA PRO A 175 15.24 23.88 -11.46
C PRO A 175 15.21 24.66 -12.76
N LEU A 176 16.09 24.32 -13.71
CA LEU A 176 16.11 24.93 -15.05
C LEU A 176 15.99 23.83 -16.09
N ILE A 177 15.02 23.94 -16.98
CA ILE A 177 14.69 22.86 -17.91
C ILE A 177 15.42 22.98 -19.22
N ALA A 178 15.37 24.15 -19.85
CA ALA A 178 15.96 24.39 -21.15
C ALA A 178 16.50 25.83 -21.26
N ILE A 179 17.49 26.04 -22.13
CA ILE A 179 17.92 27.37 -22.53
C ILE A 179 16.94 27.95 -23.54
N GLU A 180 16.34 27.06 -24.36
CA GLU A 180 15.35 27.43 -25.38
C GLU A 180 13.94 27.07 -24.89
N THR A 181 12.95 27.85 -25.35
CA THR A 181 11.54 27.60 -25.02
C THR A 181 11.02 26.32 -25.68
N GLU A 182 10.47 25.42 -24.88
CA GLU A 182 9.79 24.24 -25.33
C GLU A 182 8.26 24.45 -25.27
N THR A 183 7.58 24.26 -26.40
CA THR A 183 6.12 24.47 -26.51
C THR A 183 5.39 23.15 -26.55
N LEU A 184 4.35 22.99 -25.73
CA LEU A 184 3.47 21.81 -25.75
C LEU A 184 2.65 21.79 -27.06
N THR A 185 2.81 20.73 -27.84
CA THR A 185 2.23 20.66 -29.19
C THR A 185 1.35 19.44 -29.44
N VAL A 186 1.60 18.32 -28.77
CA VAL A 186 0.97 17.05 -29.05
C VAL A 186 -0.46 16.99 -28.52
N THR A 187 -1.40 16.62 -29.40
CA THR A 187 -2.83 16.51 -29.09
C THR A 187 -3.31 15.06 -28.98
N THR A 188 -2.47 14.08 -29.30
CA THR A 188 -2.83 12.65 -29.23
C THR A 188 -2.92 12.14 -27.81
N GLU A 189 -3.60 11.01 -27.60
CA GLU A 189 -3.73 10.35 -26.29
C GLU A 189 -2.37 9.93 -25.69
N ILE A 190 -1.37 9.69 -26.55
CA ILE A 190 -0.01 9.32 -26.11
C ILE A 190 0.66 10.50 -25.38
N GLY A 191 0.36 11.74 -25.77
CA GLY A 191 1.03 12.95 -25.26
C GLY A 191 2.51 13.00 -25.62
N GLU A 192 3.21 13.97 -25.08
CA GLU A 192 4.65 14.14 -25.23
C GLU A 192 5.35 14.23 -23.87
N TRP A 193 6.63 13.94 -23.84
CA TRP A 193 7.47 14.24 -22.69
C TRP A 193 7.55 15.75 -22.54
N PHE A 194 7.18 16.25 -21.39
CA PHE A 194 7.13 17.68 -21.14
C PHE A 194 7.71 17.97 -19.76
N PRO A 195 8.95 18.42 -19.68
CA PRO A 195 9.87 18.80 -20.76
C PRO A 195 10.40 17.58 -21.53
N ASN A 196 10.70 17.77 -22.82
CA ASN A 196 11.29 16.73 -23.64
C ASN A 196 12.67 16.30 -23.09
N ALA A 197 13.53 17.25 -22.76
CA ALA A 197 14.79 17.00 -22.10
C ALA A 197 14.64 17.05 -20.58
N GLY A 198 14.85 15.92 -19.88
CA GLY A 198 14.82 15.83 -18.42
C GLY A 198 13.47 15.50 -17.80
N ALA A 199 12.47 15.16 -18.61
CA ALA A 199 11.22 14.56 -18.11
C ALA A 199 11.45 13.15 -17.56
N GLU A 200 12.47 12.45 -18.04
CA GLU A 200 12.84 11.11 -17.62
C GLU A 200 13.64 11.13 -16.31
N GLN A 201 13.17 10.41 -15.32
CA GLN A 201 13.87 10.18 -14.06
C GLN A 201 14.02 8.69 -13.82
N ARG A 202 15.27 8.23 -13.60
CA ARG A 202 15.53 6.83 -13.24
C ARG A 202 15.47 6.69 -11.72
N ILE A 203 14.62 5.76 -11.25
CA ILE A 203 14.38 5.53 -9.85
C ILE A 203 14.44 4.02 -9.56
N ASP A 204 15.22 3.64 -8.56
CA ASP A 204 15.25 2.27 -8.05
C ASP A 204 14.00 2.01 -7.21
N ILE A 205 13.20 1.06 -7.65
CA ILE A 205 12.00 0.63 -6.93
C ILE A 205 12.42 -0.41 -5.87
N PRO A 206 12.18 -0.19 -4.58
CA PRO A 206 12.52 -1.17 -3.55
C PRO A 206 11.78 -2.49 -3.76
N LYS A 207 12.43 -3.63 -3.44
CA LYS A 207 11.80 -4.96 -3.52
C LYS A 207 10.54 -5.09 -2.66
N TRP A 208 10.51 -4.38 -1.55
CA TRP A 208 9.39 -4.40 -0.58
C TRP A 208 8.25 -3.45 -0.94
N ALA A 209 8.45 -2.52 -1.90
CA ALA A 209 7.42 -1.54 -2.26
C ALA A 209 6.22 -2.21 -2.93
N THR A 210 5.04 -2.01 -2.36
CA THR A 210 3.78 -2.49 -2.94
C THR A 210 2.92 -1.35 -3.46
N ARG A 211 3.15 -0.12 -2.98
CA ARG A 211 2.49 1.10 -3.44
C ARG A 211 3.48 2.24 -3.56
N ALA A 212 3.12 3.26 -4.31
CA ALA A 212 3.83 4.53 -4.37
C ALA A 212 2.86 5.69 -4.49
N ILE A 213 3.12 6.73 -3.70
CA ILE A 213 2.53 8.06 -3.93
C ILE A 213 3.46 8.76 -4.90
N ILE A 214 2.95 9.13 -6.06
CA ILE A 214 3.68 9.80 -7.13
C ILE A 214 3.17 11.23 -7.23
N GLU A 215 4.04 12.17 -6.93
CA GLU A 215 3.78 13.62 -7.00
C GLU A 215 4.73 14.22 -8.04
N ALA A 216 4.19 15.03 -8.94
CA ALA A 216 4.99 15.73 -9.94
C ALA A 216 4.46 17.14 -10.15
N ASP A 217 5.39 18.11 -10.15
CA ASP A 217 5.11 19.52 -10.36
C ASP A 217 5.86 20.02 -11.58
N TRP A 218 5.15 20.69 -12.49
CA TRP A 218 5.72 21.57 -13.51
C TRP A 218 5.69 22.98 -12.93
N LEU A 219 6.85 23.49 -12.62
CA LEU A 219 7.01 24.78 -11.95
C LEU A 219 7.16 25.89 -12.96
N MET A 220 6.46 27.01 -12.78
CA MET A 220 6.59 28.19 -13.62
C MET A 220 6.30 27.91 -15.11
N VAL A 221 5.29 27.07 -15.38
CA VAL A 221 4.81 26.87 -16.76
C VAL A 221 4.42 28.22 -17.33
N ARG A 222 5.04 28.61 -18.46
CA ARG A 222 4.73 29.88 -19.15
C ARG A 222 3.46 29.71 -19.95
N GLU A 223 2.48 30.52 -19.68
CA GLU A 223 1.19 30.57 -20.36
C GLU A 223 1.15 31.90 -21.16
N PRO A 224 1.47 31.86 -22.45
CA PRO A 224 1.34 33.03 -23.30
C PRO A 224 -0.14 33.34 -23.50
N GLY A 225 -0.50 34.58 -23.75
CA GLY A 225 -1.89 35.03 -23.87
C GLY A 225 -2.74 34.13 -24.78
N GLY A 226 -4.02 33.95 -24.41
CA GLY A 226 -4.97 33.07 -25.09
C GLY A 226 -5.40 31.89 -24.22
N ASN A 227 -6.32 31.09 -24.75
CA ASN A 227 -6.87 29.94 -24.01
C ASN A 227 -6.32 28.61 -24.54
N ALA A 228 -5.85 27.77 -23.63
CA ALA A 228 -5.46 26.40 -23.93
C ALA A 228 -5.82 25.49 -22.75
N TYR A 229 -6.09 24.23 -23.03
CA TYR A 229 -6.39 23.23 -21.99
C TYR A 229 -5.91 21.85 -22.42
N GLY A 230 -5.65 21.01 -21.44
CA GLY A 230 -5.12 19.67 -21.69
C GLY A 230 -4.95 18.85 -20.44
N GLN A 231 -4.05 17.88 -20.51
CA GLN A 231 -3.81 16.94 -19.45
C GLN A 231 -2.31 16.78 -19.18
N CYS A 232 -1.97 16.48 -17.93
CA CYS A 232 -0.62 16.07 -17.52
C CYS A 232 -0.68 14.85 -16.62
N TRP A 233 0.38 14.03 -16.64
CA TRP A 233 0.47 12.78 -15.86
C TRP A 233 1.92 12.32 -15.76
N VAL A 234 2.16 11.28 -14.98
CA VAL A 234 3.44 10.56 -14.92
C VAL A 234 3.23 9.15 -15.47
N GLU A 235 4.09 8.71 -16.38
CA GLU A 235 4.20 7.31 -16.79
C GLU A 235 5.44 6.68 -16.17
N TYR A 236 5.38 5.37 -15.89
CA TYR A 236 6.52 4.66 -15.31
C TYR A 236 6.53 3.18 -15.71
N GLY A 237 7.67 2.53 -15.45
CA GLY A 237 7.84 1.11 -15.75
C GLY A 237 8.51 0.84 -17.10
N PRO A 238 8.42 -0.41 -17.62
CA PRO A 238 8.96 -0.79 -18.90
C PRO A 238 8.33 -0.04 -20.06
N TRP A 239 9.01 -0.03 -21.19
CA TRP A 239 8.47 0.48 -22.44
C TRP A 239 7.44 -0.51 -23.01
N ASP A 240 6.25 -0.05 -23.36
CA ASP A 240 5.17 -0.90 -23.87
C ASP A 240 5.23 -1.14 -25.40
N GLY A 241 6.20 -0.49 -26.07
CA GLY A 241 6.36 -0.55 -27.53
C GLY A 241 5.48 0.39 -28.33
N SER A 242 4.52 1.09 -27.68
CA SER A 242 3.58 2.01 -28.36
C SER A 242 3.97 3.49 -28.25
N GLY A 243 5.03 3.81 -27.54
CA GLY A 243 5.43 5.17 -27.20
C GLY A 243 5.02 5.60 -25.80
N GLN A 244 4.60 4.62 -24.96
CA GLN A 244 4.20 4.83 -23.57
C GLN A 244 4.97 3.89 -22.63
N ARG A 245 4.88 4.16 -21.34
CA ARG A 245 5.28 3.21 -20.30
C ARG A 245 4.06 2.38 -19.90
N GLU A 246 4.32 1.18 -19.40
CA GLU A 246 3.29 0.20 -19.05
C GLU A 246 2.31 0.70 -17.98
N TYR A 247 2.78 1.58 -17.09
CA TYR A 247 2.00 2.11 -15.97
C TYR A 247 1.94 3.63 -15.98
N SER A 248 0.85 4.18 -15.45
CA SER A 248 0.69 5.65 -15.35
C SER A 248 -0.12 6.05 -14.12
N THR A 249 0.06 7.30 -13.68
CA THR A 249 -0.89 7.99 -12.80
C THR A 249 -2.21 8.25 -13.51
N GLN A 250 -3.21 8.71 -12.78
CA GLN A 250 -4.36 9.38 -13.35
C GLN A 250 -3.91 10.59 -14.17
N ARG A 251 -4.71 11.01 -15.14
CA ARG A 251 -4.48 12.23 -15.92
C ARG A 251 -5.15 13.40 -15.25
N PHE A 252 -4.39 14.44 -14.97
CA PHE A 252 -4.85 15.65 -14.34
C PHE A 252 -5.08 16.73 -15.40
N GLN A 253 -6.17 17.47 -15.24
CA GLN A 253 -6.52 18.55 -16.17
C GLN A 253 -5.76 19.83 -15.82
N TRP A 254 -5.30 20.53 -16.84
CA TRP A 254 -4.84 21.90 -16.74
C TRP A 254 -5.61 22.79 -17.72
N ASN A 255 -5.78 24.07 -17.38
CA ASN A 255 -6.48 25.02 -18.22
C ASN A 255 -5.85 26.41 -17.99
N THR A 256 -5.50 27.10 -19.06
CA THR A 256 -5.04 28.49 -19.00
C THR A 256 -6.26 29.41 -18.99
N ALA A 257 -6.29 30.37 -18.09
CA ALA A 257 -7.44 31.24 -17.88
C ALA A 257 -7.52 32.40 -18.88
N ASN A 258 -7.06 32.25 -20.12
CA ASN A 258 -7.03 33.26 -21.15
C ASN A 258 -6.39 34.58 -20.65
N PRO A 259 -5.17 34.57 -20.13
CA PRO A 259 -4.51 35.79 -19.65
C PRO A 259 -4.30 36.80 -20.78
N SER A 260 -4.46 38.07 -20.50
CA SER A 260 -4.15 39.16 -21.45
C SER A 260 -2.64 39.30 -21.67
N ASP A 261 -1.88 38.91 -20.65
CA ASP A 261 -0.42 38.93 -20.63
C ASP A 261 0.13 37.52 -20.33
N VAL A 262 1.46 37.37 -20.46
CA VAL A 262 2.14 36.12 -20.10
C VAL A 262 1.96 35.85 -18.58
N ALA A 263 1.38 34.74 -18.27
CA ALA A 263 1.28 34.23 -16.90
C ALA A 263 2.26 33.08 -16.69
N ARG A 264 2.53 32.75 -15.43
CA ARG A 264 3.28 31.55 -15.02
C ARG A 264 2.53 30.82 -13.91
N ASN A 265 2.32 29.53 -14.13
CA ASN A 265 1.56 28.69 -13.25
C ASN A 265 2.31 27.41 -12.85
N VAL A 266 1.78 26.70 -11.86
CA VAL A 266 2.23 25.38 -11.47
C VAL A 266 1.16 24.36 -11.85
N TRP A 267 1.56 23.32 -12.55
CA TRP A 267 0.72 22.14 -12.76
C TRP A 267 1.19 21.04 -11.83
N SER A 268 0.27 20.38 -11.19
CA SER A 268 0.57 19.35 -10.20
C SER A 268 -0.20 18.05 -10.47
N VAL A 269 0.47 16.96 -10.24
CA VAL A 269 -0.08 15.59 -10.23
C VAL A 269 0.22 14.98 -8.87
N SER A 270 -0.79 14.35 -8.25
CA SER A 270 -0.60 13.53 -7.05
C SER A 270 -1.51 12.32 -7.13
N ASP A 271 -0.92 11.12 -7.12
CA ASP A 271 -1.67 9.87 -7.26
C ASP A 271 -1.04 8.75 -6.45
N ASP A 272 -1.86 7.83 -5.97
CA ASP A 272 -1.47 6.64 -5.23
C ASP A 272 -1.63 5.40 -6.12
N ARG A 273 -0.49 4.77 -6.45
CA ARG A 273 -0.43 3.68 -7.42
C ARG A 273 0.13 2.40 -6.81
N TYR A 274 -0.48 1.30 -7.19
CA TYR A 274 0.07 -0.04 -6.93
C TYR A 274 1.37 -0.23 -7.73
N ILE A 275 2.38 -0.82 -7.08
CA ILE A 275 3.64 -1.19 -7.74
C ILE A 275 3.60 -2.69 -8.06
N PRO A 276 3.50 -3.07 -9.35
CA PRO A 276 3.46 -4.46 -9.77
C PRO A 276 4.70 -5.24 -9.36
N ALA A 277 4.53 -6.50 -8.98
CA ALA A 277 5.63 -7.36 -8.54
C ALA A 277 6.78 -7.46 -9.57
N ALA A 278 6.43 -7.42 -10.87
CA ALA A 278 7.39 -7.52 -11.96
C ALA A 278 8.44 -6.39 -11.99
N ILE A 279 8.12 -5.21 -11.45
CA ILE A 279 9.04 -4.06 -11.45
C ILE A 279 9.66 -3.78 -10.09
N ARG A 280 9.30 -4.50 -9.03
CA ARG A 280 9.91 -4.35 -7.69
C ARG A 280 11.36 -4.83 -7.69
N GLY A 281 12.24 -4.08 -7.07
CA GLY A 281 13.67 -4.36 -7.01
C GLY A 281 14.41 -4.07 -8.30
N THR A 282 13.82 -3.28 -9.21
CA THR A 282 14.43 -2.90 -10.50
C THR A 282 14.57 -1.38 -10.60
N ASN A 283 15.47 -0.94 -11.48
CA ASN A 283 15.59 0.47 -11.86
C ASN A 283 14.59 0.78 -12.99
N GLN A 284 13.65 1.67 -12.74
CA GLN A 284 12.61 2.04 -13.70
C GLN A 284 12.66 3.52 -14.06
N VAL A 285 12.14 3.82 -15.24
CA VAL A 285 11.97 5.18 -15.72
C VAL A 285 10.62 5.70 -15.26
N PHE A 286 10.62 6.89 -14.70
CA PHE A 286 9.46 7.73 -14.44
C PHE A 286 9.55 8.94 -15.35
N VAL A 287 8.52 9.24 -16.13
CA VAL A 287 8.53 10.33 -17.09
C VAL A 287 7.29 11.21 -16.94
N MET A 288 7.52 12.52 -16.89
CA MET A 288 6.46 13.52 -16.85
C MET A 288 5.96 13.77 -18.28
N LYS A 289 4.65 13.66 -18.49
CA LYS A 289 4.01 13.82 -19.80
C LYS A 289 2.88 14.84 -19.73
N ALA A 290 2.66 15.49 -20.87
CA ALA A 290 1.52 16.36 -21.06
C ALA A 290 0.96 16.22 -22.48
N ARG A 291 -0.29 16.63 -22.64
CA ARG A 291 -0.90 16.82 -23.95
C ARG A 291 -1.79 18.04 -23.98
N LEU A 292 -1.94 18.58 -25.15
CA LEU A 292 -2.92 19.61 -25.46
C LEU A 292 -4.23 18.93 -25.87
N THR A 293 -5.36 19.38 -25.35
CA THR A 293 -6.69 18.93 -25.80
C THR A 293 -7.31 19.98 -26.71
N GLY A 294 -7.03 21.27 -26.46
CA GLY A 294 -7.44 22.36 -27.30
C GLY A 294 -6.70 23.67 -26.98
N SER A 295 -6.64 24.57 -27.97
CA SER A 295 -6.11 25.90 -27.76
C SER A 295 -6.76 26.89 -28.75
N SER A 296 -6.90 28.15 -28.36
CA SER A 296 -7.44 29.24 -29.21
C SER A 296 -6.52 29.59 -30.36
N SER A 297 -5.20 29.39 -30.22
CA SER A 297 -4.19 29.60 -31.24
C SER A 297 -2.90 28.86 -30.90
N ASN A 298 -1.98 28.72 -31.85
CA ASN A 298 -0.66 28.13 -31.57
C ASN A 298 0.15 28.99 -30.57
N ALA A 299 -0.07 30.29 -30.55
CA ALA A 299 0.58 31.20 -29.62
C ALA A 299 0.09 31.02 -28.15
N ALA A 300 -1.12 30.47 -27.95
CA ALA A 300 -1.69 30.23 -26.61
C ALA A 300 -1.17 28.96 -25.93
N ARG A 301 -0.32 28.18 -26.61
CA ARG A 301 0.15 26.89 -26.08
C ARG A 301 1.12 27.07 -24.92
N PRO A 302 0.97 26.29 -23.84
CA PRO A 302 1.89 26.33 -22.70
C PRO A 302 3.33 26.02 -23.09
N GLN A 303 4.26 26.63 -22.36
CA GLN A 303 5.69 26.56 -22.65
C GLN A 303 6.48 26.30 -21.35
N LEU A 304 7.63 25.67 -21.51
CA LEU A 304 8.68 25.59 -20.50
C LEU A 304 9.94 26.27 -21.07
N ASP A 305 10.61 27.05 -20.25
CA ASP A 305 11.79 27.82 -20.63
C ASP A 305 12.85 27.84 -19.52
N GLY A 306 13.86 28.68 -19.61
CA GLY A 306 14.93 28.77 -18.63
C GLY A 306 14.51 29.19 -17.22
N GLU A 307 13.29 29.67 -17.02
CA GLU A 307 12.72 29.98 -15.71
C GLU A 307 11.84 28.87 -15.16
N SER A 308 11.53 27.86 -15.98
CA SER A 308 10.70 26.73 -15.61
C SER A 308 11.52 25.64 -14.94
N GLY A 309 10.87 24.82 -14.13
CA GLY A 309 11.47 23.68 -13.48
C GLY A 309 10.51 22.49 -13.38
N VAL A 310 11.04 21.33 -13.02
CA VAL A 310 10.24 20.17 -12.68
C VAL A 310 10.71 19.58 -11.38
N LYS A 311 9.77 19.05 -10.63
CA LYS A 311 10.03 18.30 -9.41
C LYS A 311 9.16 17.05 -9.42
N MET A 312 9.77 15.93 -9.09
CA MET A 312 9.06 14.68 -8.88
C MET A 312 9.41 14.12 -7.50
N ARG A 313 8.40 13.67 -6.76
CA ARG A 313 8.56 12.90 -5.54
C ARG A 313 7.86 11.57 -5.74
N VAL A 314 8.55 10.48 -5.48
CA VAL A 314 7.97 9.14 -5.41
C VAL A 314 8.19 8.62 -4.01
N THR A 315 7.12 8.45 -3.25
CA THR A 315 7.18 7.87 -1.91
C THR A 315 6.73 6.43 -1.97
N PHE A 316 7.67 5.49 -1.87
CA PHE A 316 7.36 4.07 -1.83
C PHE A 316 6.84 3.66 -0.46
N LEU A 317 5.80 2.83 -0.46
CA LEU A 317 5.10 2.34 0.73
C LEU A 317 5.05 0.81 0.72
N GLN A 318 5.27 0.23 1.91
CA GLN A 318 5.04 -1.18 2.16
C GLN A 318 3.66 -1.36 2.79
N VAL A 319 2.67 -1.73 2.02
CA VAL A 319 1.32 -2.03 2.50
C VAL A 319 0.94 -3.46 2.15
N ALA A 320 -0.13 -3.99 2.73
CA ALA A 320 -0.63 -5.31 2.39
C ALA A 320 -0.88 -5.43 0.88
N ASP A 321 -0.35 -6.48 0.27
CA ASP A 321 -0.53 -6.74 -1.16
C ASP A 321 -1.93 -7.31 -1.39
N ARG A 322 -2.82 -6.47 -1.90
CA ARG A 322 -4.22 -6.80 -2.21
C ARG A 322 -4.44 -7.07 -3.70
N SER A 323 -3.37 -7.27 -4.48
CA SER A 323 -3.48 -7.57 -5.91
C SER A 323 -4.35 -8.82 -6.15
N THR A 324 -5.21 -8.75 -7.14
CA THR A 324 -6.17 -9.80 -7.51
C THR A 324 -5.56 -10.87 -8.44
N THR A 325 -4.29 -11.15 -8.37
CA THR A 325 -3.66 -12.23 -9.16
C THR A 325 -3.85 -13.60 -8.53
#